data_67957382eb134d3e1804bf8bc15458da
#
_entry.id   67957382eb134d3e1804bf8bc15458da
#
_cell.length_a   1.000
_cell.length_b   1.000
_cell.length_c   1.000
_cell.angle_alpha   90.00
_cell.angle_beta   90.00
_cell.angle_gamma   90.00
#
_symmetry.space_group_name_H-M   'P 1'
#
loop_
_entity.id
_entity.type
_entity.pdbx_description
1 polymer ?
#
loop_
_entity_poly.entity_id
_entity_poly.type
_entity_poly.pdbx_seq_one_letter_code
_entity_poly.pdbx_strand_id
1 'polypeptide(L)'
;MPAAFRLPAGAGPVNPSRMTRFESILKMAAGHHDGRDAVLKQSANSHAVKALSKIPDDRFLATMTRCVFNAGFNWKVIDAKWPGFEAAFEGFDPGKLAFFGGEMLDRLVSDERIVRNGQKIKATLENAVFVNDISREHGSFGKFLASWPADDQIGLMDLLNKKGSRLGGATGQYFLRFAGWDAWITSAHVCAALQREGVLDKPEATSKGARKAVQDAINAWHDECGLPRAQISRLLALSVG
;
A
#
# COMPACT_ATOMS: atom_id res chain seq x y z
N MET A 1 39.40 15.70 -19.63
CA MET A 1 38.30 14.91 -20.18
C MET A 1 37.88 13.89 -19.14
N PRO A 2 36.75 14.04 -18.40
CA PRO A 2 36.31 13.03 -17.46
C PRO A 2 35.56 11.92 -18.19
N ALA A 3 35.85 10.66 -17.80
CA ALA A 3 35.29 9.44 -18.36
C ALA A 3 33.78 9.39 -18.18
N ALA A 4 33.05 9.12 -19.24
CA ALA A 4 31.61 8.88 -19.25
C ALA A 4 31.28 7.60 -18.48
N PHE A 5 30.59 7.74 -17.36
CA PHE A 5 30.04 6.64 -16.58
C PHE A 5 28.88 6.03 -17.37
N ARG A 6 29.10 4.87 -17.99
CA ARG A 6 28.03 4.08 -18.61
C ARG A 6 27.17 3.49 -17.50
N LEU A 7 25.91 3.94 -17.41
CA LEU A 7 24.88 3.29 -16.61
C LEU A 7 24.63 1.88 -17.17
N PRO A 8 24.50 0.84 -16.32
CA PRO A 8 24.06 -0.49 -16.78
C PRO A 8 22.66 -0.39 -17.39
N ALA A 9 22.46 -1.06 -18.51
CA ALA A 9 21.16 -1.15 -19.19
C ALA A 9 20.10 -1.67 -18.21
N GLY A 10 19.20 -0.79 -17.79
CA GLY A 10 18.00 -1.17 -17.05
C GLY A 10 17.12 -2.04 -17.93
N ALA A 11 16.41 -3.00 -17.33
CA ALA A 11 15.40 -3.81 -18.01
C ALA A 11 14.54 -2.89 -18.90
N GLY A 12 14.51 -3.18 -20.20
CA GLY A 12 13.72 -2.44 -21.17
C GLY A 12 12.23 -2.52 -20.83
N PRO A 13 11.39 -1.66 -21.44
CA PRO A 13 9.95 -1.70 -21.21
C PRO A 13 9.43 -3.13 -21.45
N VAL A 14 8.54 -3.58 -20.55
CA VAL A 14 7.86 -4.87 -20.70
C VAL A 14 7.25 -4.92 -22.09
N ASN A 15 7.65 -5.90 -22.91
CA ASN A 15 7.13 -6.03 -24.26
C ASN A 15 5.68 -6.58 -24.17
N PRO A 16 4.64 -5.78 -24.51
CA PRO A 16 3.24 -6.19 -24.38
C PRO A 16 2.92 -7.48 -25.16
N SER A 17 3.66 -7.78 -26.23
CA SER A 17 3.46 -8.98 -27.05
C SER A 17 3.96 -10.28 -26.39
N ARG A 18 4.66 -10.21 -25.26
CA ARG A 18 5.15 -11.37 -24.49
C ARG A 18 4.36 -11.58 -23.19
N MET A 19 3.51 -10.66 -22.81
CA MET A 19 2.75 -10.76 -21.56
C MET A 19 1.64 -11.81 -21.69
N THR A 20 1.55 -12.69 -20.72
CA THR A 20 0.45 -13.65 -20.61
C THR A 20 -0.88 -12.91 -20.51
N ARG A 21 -1.90 -13.32 -21.25
CA ARG A 21 -3.25 -12.76 -21.15
C ARG A 21 -3.79 -12.98 -19.74
N PHE A 22 -4.44 -11.96 -19.18
CA PHE A 22 -4.98 -12.03 -17.83
C PHE A 22 -5.97 -13.18 -17.62
N GLU A 23 -6.69 -13.58 -18.66
CA GLU A 23 -7.58 -14.74 -18.65
C GLU A 23 -6.87 -16.05 -18.27
N SER A 24 -5.60 -16.23 -18.67
CA SER A 24 -4.82 -17.41 -18.27
C SER A 24 -4.48 -17.39 -16.79
N ILE A 25 -4.16 -16.22 -16.23
CA ILE A 25 -3.92 -16.03 -14.80
C ILE A 25 -5.19 -16.35 -14.00
N LEU A 26 -6.33 -15.83 -14.46
CA LEU A 26 -7.64 -16.09 -13.85
C LEU A 26 -8.01 -17.57 -13.89
N LYS A 27 -7.72 -18.27 -15.01
CA LYS A 27 -7.92 -19.70 -15.13
C LYS A 27 -7.07 -20.50 -14.15
N MET A 28 -5.80 -20.12 -13.95
CA MET A 28 -4.93 -20.75 -12.95
C MET A 28 -5.45 -20.53 -11.54
N ALA A 29 -5.84 -19.30 -11.18
CA ALA A 29 -6.44 -19.01 -9.89
C ALA A 29 -7.71 -19.84 -9.64
N ALA A 30 -8.57 -19.95 -10.65
CA ALA A 30 -9.78 -20.78 -10.59
C ALA A 30 -9.48 -22.28 -10.39
N GLY A 31 -8.37 -22.77 -10.95
CA GLY A 31 -7.93 -24.15 -10.81
C GLY A 31 -7.42 -24.52 -9.41
N HIS A 32 -6.93 -23.55 -8.65
CA HIS A 32 -6.46 -23.72 -7.27
C HIS A 32 -7.57 -23.53 -6.23
N HIS A 33 -8.74 -23.02 -6.65
CA HIS A 33 -9.87 -22.70 -5.76
C HIS A 33 -11.18 -23.25 -6.35
N ASP A 34 -12.32 -22.92 -5.76
CA ASP A 34 -13.64 -23.43 -6.14
C ASP A 34 -14.20 -22.88 -7.48
N GLY A 35 -13.32 -22.54 -8.43
CA GLY A 35 -13.68 -22.08 -9.76
C GLY A 35 -13.67 -20.56 -9.94
N ARG A 36 -14.01 -20.11 -11.17
CA ARG A 36 -13.90 -18.72 -11.62
C ARG A 36 -14.70 -17.74 -10.75
N ASP A 37 -15.97 -18.06 -10.50
CA ASP A 37 -16.86 -17.15 -9.77
C ASP A 37 -16.46 -17.02 -8.30
N ALA A 38 -15.97 -18.10 -7.69
CA ALA A 38 -15.45 -18.09 -6.32
C ALA A 38 -14.23 -17.16 -6.18
N VAL A 39 -13.24 -17.27 -7.08
CA VAL A 39 -12.03 -16.42 -7.00
C VAL A 39 -12.33 -14.96 -7.33
N LEU A 40 -13.23 -14.68 -8.27
CA LEU A 40 -13.67 -13.32 -8.57
C LEU A 40 -14.37 -12.70 -7.36
N LYS A 41 -15.28 -13.41 -6.72
CA LYS A 41 -15.98 -12.96 -5.51
C LYS A 41 -14.99 -12.77 -4.34
N GLN A 42 -14.09 -13.74 -4.11
CA GLN A 42 -13.07 -13.66 -3.07
C GLN A 42 -12.13 -12.47 -3.27
N SER A 43 -11.71 -12.20 -4.52
CA SER A 43 -10.81 -11.10 -4.83
C SER A 43 -11.49 -9.75 -4.74
N ALA A 44 -12.76 -9.62 -5.16
CA ALA A 44 -13.54 -8.38 -5.08
C ALA A 44 -13.83 -7.97 -3.64
N ASN A 45 -14.20 -8.93 -2.77
CA ASN A 45 -14.49 -8.65 -1.37
C ASN A 45 -13.28 -8.21 -0.55
N SER A 46 -12.08 -8.46 -1.06
CA SER A 46 -10.86 -8.13 -0.34
C SER A 46 -10.62 -6.61 -0.21
N HIS A 47 -11.14 -5.79 -1.14
CA HIS A 47 -10.78 -4.37 -1.19
C HIS A 47 -11.77 -3.55 -2.05
N ALA A 48 -12.82 -3.04 -1.41
CA ALA A 48 -13.68 -2.07 -2.06
C ALA A 48 -12.92 -0.75 -2.26
N VAL A 49 -12.81 -0.29 -3.51
CA VAL A 49 -12.37 1.08 -3.82
C VAL A 49 -13.42 2.03 -3.23
N LYS A 50 -12.97 2.95 -2.37
CA LYS A 50 -13.85 3.86 -1.63
C LYS A 50 -13.89 5.23 -2.29
N ALA A 51 -14.92 6.00 -1.98
CA ALA A 51 -14.97 7.42 -2.29
C ALA A 51 -14.03 8.19 -1.35
N LEU A 52 -12.72 8.18 -1.66
CA LEU A 52 -11.64 8.68 -0.82
C LEU A 52 -11.88 10.11 -0.33
N SER A 53 -12.39 10.99 -1.20
CA SER A 53 -12.68 12.39 -0.86
C SER A 53 -13.74 12.58 0.23
N LYS A 54 -14.49 11.52 0.56
CA LYS A 54 -15.51 11.53 1.64
C LYS A 54 -15.00 10.94 2.96
N ILE A 55 -13.80 10.37 2.97
CA ILE A 55 -13.19 9.80 4.17
C ILE A 55 -12.51 10.94 4.93
N PRO A 56 -12.80 11.13 6.23
CA PRO A 56 -12.14 12.16 7.03
C PRO A 56 -10.67 11.83 7.31
N ASP A 57 -9.86 12.86 7.52
CA ASP A 57 -8.40 12.76 7.60
C ASP A 57 -7.91 11.93 8.80
N ASP A 58 -8.64 11.94 9.91
CA ASP A 58 -8.38 11.12 11.08
C ASP A 58 -8.39 9.61 10.75
N ARG A 59 -9.25 9.18 9.83
CA ARG A 59 -9.33 7.77 9.41
C ARG A 59 -8.15 7.35 8.53
N PHE A 60 -7.55 8.27 7.78
CA PHE A 60 -6.30 8.00 7.07
C PHE A 60 -5.13 7.85 8.06
N LEU A 61 -5.02 8.76 9.04
CA LEU A 61 -4.00 8.66 10.08
C LEU A 61 -4.15 7.39 10.92
N ALA A 62 -5.37 7.03 11.30
CA ALA A 62 -5.67 5.78 11.98
C ALA A 62 -5.22 4.55 11.15
N THR A 63 -5.52 4.55 9.85
CA THR A 63 -5.11 3.47 8.92
C THR A 63 -3.59 3.40 8.77
N MET A 64 -2.90 4.54 8.61
CA MET A 64 -1.42 4.60 8.61
C MET A 64 -0.83 3.99 9.88
N THR A 65 -1.35 4.42 11.03
CA THR A 65 -0.90 3.94 12.34
C THR A 65 -1.10 2.44 12.47
N ARG A 66 -2.27 1.91 12.07
CA ARG A 66 -2.55 0.48 12.10
C ARG A 66 -1.56 -0.30 11.24
N CYS A 67 -1.26 0.16 10.02
CA CYS A 67 -0.29 -0.47 9.14
C CYS A 67 1.14 -0.43 9.72
N VAL A 68 1.56 0.70 10.29
CA VAL A 68 2.86 0.86 10.95
C VAL A 68 2.97 -0.09 12.16
N PHE A 69 1.93 -0.19 12.99
CA PHE A 69 1.97 -1.07 14.15
C PHE A 69 1.89 -2.55 13.79
N ASN A 70 1.16 -2.90 12.74
CA ASN A 70 1.08 -4.26 12.22
C ASN A 70 2.39 -4.76 11.58
N ALA A 71 3.23 -3.86 11.06
CA ALA A 71 4.50 -4.23 10.45
C ALA A 71 5.43 -4.93 11.46
N GLY A 72 5.74 -6.21 11.19
CA GLY A 72 6.56 -7.05 12.08
C GLY A 72 5.90 -7.40 13.42
N PHE A 73 4.56 -7.34 13.51
CA PHE A 73 3.82 -7.63 14.73
C PHE A 73 2.61 -8.54 14.47
N ASN A 74 2.08 -9.16 15.54
CA ASN A 74 0.85 -9.94 15.42
C ASN A 74 -0.37 -9.00 15.32
N TRP A 75 -1.04 -9.04 14.18
CA TRP A 75 -2.19 -8.19 13.88
C TRP A 75 -3.34 -8.32 14.88
N LYS A 76 -3.58 -9.54 15.41
CA LYS A 76 -4.61 -9.79 16.43
C LYS A 76 -4.37 -8.99 17.70
N VAL A 77 -3.10 -8.78 18.08
CA VAL A 77 -2.76 -7.97 19.27
C VAL A 77 -3.08 -6.50 19.02
N ILE A 78 -2.76 -5.98 17.84
CA ILE A 78 -3.09 -4.60 17.48
C ILE A 78 -4.60 -4.41 17.43
N ASP A 79 -5.34 -5.36 16.82
CA ASP A 79 -6.80 -5.30 16.73
C ASP A 79 -7.45 -5.30 18.12
N ALA A 80 -7.00 -6.17 19.02
CA ALA A 80 -7.52 -6.25 20.40
C ALA A 80 -7.28 -4.95 21.20
N LYS A 81 -6.15 -4.26 20.93
CA LYS A 81 -5.81 -2.99 21.60
C LYS A 81 -6.35 -1.74 20.88
N TRP A 82 -7.03 -1.90 19.73
CA TRP A 82 -7.41 -0.76 18.90
C TRP A 82 -8.27 0.30 19.59
N PRO A 83 -9.24 -0.05 20.46
CA PRO A 83 -9.96 0.97 21.26
C PRO A 83 -9.04 1.81 22.14
N GLY A 84 -7.96 1.22 22.66
CA GLY A 84 -6.92 1.93 23.41
C GLY A 84 -6.13 2.91 22.54
N PHE A 85 -5.82 2.52 21.29
CA PHE A 85 -5.18 3.41 20.32
C PHE A 85 -6.08 4.60 19.98
N GLU A 86 -7.37 4.39 19.71
CA GLU A 86 -8.33 5.48 19.43
C GLU A 86 -8.37 6.49 20.61
N ALA A 87 -8.40 5.99 21.84
CA ALA A 87 -8.42 6.86 23.02
C ALA A 87 -7.07 7.56 23.25
N ALA A 88 -5.93 6.86 23.15
CA ALA A 88 -4.61 7.40 23.41
C ALA A 88 -4.20 8.47 22.40
N PHE A 89 -4.55 8.28 21.11
CA PHE A 89 -4.30 9.21 20.03
C PHE A 89 -5.48 10.16 19.73
N GLU A 90 -6.39 10.37 20.70
CA GLU A 90 -7.47 11.37 20.62
C GLU A 90 -8.31 11.27 19.35
N GLY A 91 -8.70 10.05 18.97
CA GLY A 91 -9.44 9.77 17.74
C GLY A 91 -8.65 9.96 16.46
N PHE A 92 -7.32 10.06 16.54
CA PHE A 92 -6.41 10.31 15.43
C PHE A 92 -6.63 11.65 14.71
N ASP A 93 -7.11 12.68 15.40
CA ASP A 93 -7.26 14.03 14.85
C ASP A 93 -5.87 14.59 14.45
N PRO A 94 -5.57 14.75 13.13
CA PRO A 94 -4.24 15.18 12.71
C PRO A 94 -3.91 16.60 13.14
N GLY A 95 -4.94 17.46 13.25
CA GLY A 95 -4.77 18.85 13.68
C GLY A 95 -4.29 18.93 15.12
N LYS A 96 -4.83 18.08 16.00
CA LYS A 96 -4.38 17.99 17.39
C LYS A 96 -3.01 17.32 17.50
N LEU A 97 -2.85 16.16 16.87
CA LEU A 97 -1.63 15.36 16.98
C LEU A 97 -0.40 16.02 16.35
N ALA A 98 -0.55 16.90 15.36
CA ALA A 98 0.55 17.61 14.73
C ALA A 98 1.24 18.65 15.67
N PHE A 99 0.59 19.05 16.73
CA PHE A 99 1.13 20.04 17.68
C PHE A 99 1.72 19.43 18.97
N PHE A 100 1.79 18.12 19.06
CA PHE A 100 2.29 17.45 20.26
C PHE A 100 3.82 17.57 20.40
N GLY A 101 4.26 18.08 21.57
CA GLY A 101 5.65 18.12 22.01
C GLY A 101 6.13 16.81 22.66
N GLY A 102 7.34 16.86 23.26
CA GLY A 102 7.97 15.71 23.93
C GLY A 102 7.14 15.06 25.03
N GLU A 103 6.40 15.86 25.82
CA GLU A 103 5.53 15.38 26.89
C GLU A 103 4.45 14.40 26.40
N MET A 104 3.92 14.61 25.20
CA MET A 104 2.96 13.69 24.61
C MET A 104 3.61 12.36 24.24
N LEU A 105 4.82 12.38 23.69
CA LEU A 105 5.55 11.15 23.38
C LEU A 105 5.80 10.35 24.67
N ASP A 106 6.23 11.00 25.75
CA ASP A 106 6.48 10.37 27.06
C ASP A 106 5.21 9.75 27.64
N ARG A 107 4.08 10.46 27.54
CA ARG A 107 2.76 9.94 27.93
C ARG A 107 2.37 8.70 27.13
N LEU A 108 2.54 8.72 25.80
CA LEU A 108 2.15 7.62 24.92
C LEU A 108 3.04 6.39 25.10
N VAL A 109 4.35 6.55 25.34
CA VAL A 109 5.25 5.40 25.56
C VAL A 109 5.00 4.72 26.93
N SER A 110 4.32 5.42 27.85
CA SER A 110 3.92 4.89 29.15
C SER A 110 2.50 4.32 29.16
N ASP A 111 1.71 4.54 28.09
CA ASP A 111 0.30 4.16 28.03
C ASP A 111 0.13 2.66 27.77
N GLU A 112 -0.39 1.93 28.75
CA GLU A 112 -0.60 0.47 28.68
C GLU A 112 -1.75 0.04 27.77
N ARG A 113 -2.61 0.96 27.38
CA ARG A 113 -3.72 0.70 26.46
C ARG A 113 -3.24 0.41 25.06
N ILE A 114 -2.03 0.86 24.68
CA ILE A 114 -1.42 0.68 23.36
C ILE A 114 -0.18 -0.22 23.41
N VAL A 115 0.37 -0.55 22.24
CA VAL A 115 1.69 -1.18 22.15
C VAL A 115 2.76 -0.10 22.33
N ARG A 116 3.55 -0.20 23.39
CA ARG A 116 4.55 0.81 23.81
C ARG A 116 5.83 0.73 22.98
N ASN A 117 5.72 1.03 21.68
CA ASN A 117 6.86 1.12 20.77
C ASN A 117 7.11 2.58 20.41
N GLY A 118 8.08 3.20 21.06
CA GLY A 118 8.38 4.64 20.91
C GLY A 118 8.63 5.07 19.47
N GLN A 119 9.30 4.23 18.65
CA GLN A 119 9.55 4.57 17.24
C GLN A 119 8.27 4.56 16.41
N LYS A 120 7.32 3.65 16.67
CA LYS A 120 6.03 3.59 15.97
C LYS A 120 5.08 4.67 16.46
N ILE A 121 5.12 5.00 17.75
CA ILE A 121 4.39 6.13 18.35
C ILE A 121 4.87 7.44 17.71
N LYS A 122 6.18 7.67 17.67
CA LYS A 122 6.77 8.85 17.01
C LYS A 122 6.35 8.92 15.54
N ALA A 123 6.38 7.79 14.81
CA ALA A 123 5.92 7.74 13.42
C ALA A 123 4.45 8.15 13.26
N THR A 124 3.58 7.81 14.21
CA THR A 124 2.17 8.27 14.19
C THR A 124 2.08 9.79 14.29
N LEU A 125 2.84 10.42 15.20
CA LEU A 125 2.86 11.87 15.36
C LEU A 125 3.43 12.58 14.12
N GLU A 126 4.52 12.05 13.54
CA GLU A 126 5.10 12.55 12.29
C GLU A 126 4.12 12.41 11.11
N ASN A 127 3.37 11.32 11.05
CA ASN A 127 2.32 11.13 10.03
C ASN A 127 1.13 12.06 10.26
N ALA A 128 0.82 12.47 11.49
CA ALA A 128 -0.19 13.49 11.75
C ALA A 128 0.21 14.84 11.12
N VAL A 129 1.47 15.24 11.25
CA VAL A 129 2.01 16.43 10.57
C VAL A 129 1.88 16.28 9.06
N PHE A 130 2.31 15.14 8.51
CA PHE A 130 2.22 14.86 7.07
C PHE A 130 0.77 14.94 6.55
N VAL A 131 -0.19 14.31 7.23
CA VAL A 131 -1.62 14.37 6.85
C VAL A 131 -2.13 15.80 6.92
N ASN A 132 -1.81 16.54 7.98
CA ASN A 132 -2.24 17.92 8.16
C ASN A 132 -1.69 18.86 7.08
N ASP A 133 -0.42 18.71 6.70
CA ASP A 133 0.21 19.51 5.64
C ASP A 133 -0.45 19.26 4.27
N ILE A 134 -0.64 17.99 3.91
CA ILE A 134 -1.33 17.60 2.67
C ILE A 134 -2.78 18.13 2.67
N SER A 135 -3.47 18.07 3.80
CA SER A 135 -4.86 18.53 3.91
C SER A 135 -4.99 20.03 3.75
N ARG A 136 -4.02 20.79 4.25
CA ARG A 136 -3.96 22.26 4.05
C ARG A 136 -3.73 22.61 2.57
N GLU A 137 -2.90 21.84 1.87
CA GLU A 137 -2.56 22.09 0.46
C GLU A 137 -3.69 21.67 -0.50
N HIS A 138 -4.35 20.53 -0.21
CA HIS A 138 -5.32 19.90 -1.13
C HIS A 138 -6.77 19.94 -0.63
N GLY A 139 -7.02 20.53 0.54
CA GLY A 139 -8.35 20.63 1.18
C GLY A 139 -8.77 19.39 1.96
N SER A 140 -8.17 18.21 1.74
CA SER A 140 -8.18 17.02 2.61
C SER A 140 -7.18 15.98 2.08
N PHE A 141 -6.71 15.09 2.94
CA PHE A 141 -5.87 13.96 2.53
C PHE A 141 -6.60 13.03 1.55
N GLY A 142 -7.90 12.86 1.75
CA GLY A 142 -8.73 12.05 0.86
C GLY A 142 -8.90 12.65 -0.53
N LYS A 143 -9.01 13.99 -0.66
CA LYS A 143 -9.03 14.68 -1.97
C LYS A 143 -7.69 14.53 -2.69
N PHE A 144 -6.57 14.67 -1.95
CA PHE A 144 -5.23 14.42 -2.48
C PHE A 144 -5.11 13.03 -3.07
N LEU A 145 -5.45 11.97 -2.30
CA LEU A 145 -5.39 10.59 -2.79
C LEU A 145 -6.33 10.36 -3.99
N ALA A 146 -7.53 10.95 -3.97
CA ALA A 146 -8.49 10.83 -5.07
C ALA A 146 -8.03 11.50 -6.37
N SER A 147 -7.18 12.53 -6.28
CA SER A 147 -6.63 13.25 -7.43
C SER A 147 -5.36 12.62 -8.00
N TRP A 148 -4.73 11.69 -7.27
CA TRP A 148 -3.52 11.04 -7.76
C TRP A 148 -3.82 10.11 -8.94
N PRO A 149 -2.99 10.10 -10.01
CA PRO A 149 -3.20 9.21 -11.16
C PRO A 149 -3.28 7.75 -10.71
N ALA A 150 -4.36 7.06 -11.06
CA ALA A 150 -4.63 5.70 -10.61
C ALA A 150 -3.62 4.66 -11.16
N ASP A 151 -2.94 4.99 -12.26
CA ASP A 151 -1.91 4.19 -12.92
C ASP A 151 -0.49 4.43 -12.37
N ASP A 152 -0.30 5.43 -11.47
CA ASP A 152 1.01 5.78 -10.88
C ASP A 152 1.08 5.48 -9.38
N GLN A 153 0.98 4.21 -8.99
CA GLN A 153 1.20 3.81 -7.60
C GLN A 153 2.65 4.03 -7.14
N ILE A 154 3.63 3.93 -8.04
CA ILE A 154 5.05 4.09 -7.69
C ILE A 154 5.33 5.52 -7.24
N GLY A 155 4.86 6.52 -7.98
CA GLY A 155 5.03 7.92 -7.61
C GLY A 155 4.38 8.22 -6.25
N LEU A 156 3.17 7.69 -6.01
CA LEU A 156 2.50 7.82 -4.72
C LEU A 156 3.28 7.14 -3.58
N MET A 157 3.82 5.94 -3.82
CA MET A 157 4.67 5.23 -2.84
C MET A 157 5.97 5.96 -2.56
N ASP A 158 6.60 6.56 -3.57
CA ASP A 158 7.82 7.35 -3.39
C ASP A 158 7.53 8.62 -2.57
N LEU A 159 6.37 9.26 -2.76
CA LEU A 159 5.91 10.38 -1.92
C LEU A 159 5.66 9.94 -0.48
N LEU A 160 4.93 8.84 -0.26
CA LEU A 160 4.66 8.29 1.07
C LEU A 160 5.96 7.92 1.81
N ASN A 161 6.94 7.35 1.09
CA ASN A 161 8.24 7.01 1.68
C ASN A 161 9.08 8.24 2.02
N LYS A 162 8.95 9.32 1.23
CA LYS A 162 9.73 10.57 1.41
C LYS A 162 9.13 11.49 2.48
N LYS A 163 7.82 11.60 2.53
CA LYS A 163 7.08 12.56 3.37
C LYS A 163 6.47 11.93 4.61
N GLY A 164 6.03 10.69 4.51
CA GLY A 164 5.48 9.94 5.64
C GLY A 164 6.57 9.21 6.42
N SER A 165 6.24 8.85 7.66
CA SER A 165 7.13 8.09 8.54
C SER A 165 6.74 6.62 8.53
N ARG A 166 7.69 5.72 8.21
CA ARG A 166 7.50 4.27 8.12
C ARG A 166 6.40 3.82 7.14
N LEU A 167 6.13 4.62 6.10
CA LEU A 167 5.16 4.33 5.04
C LEU A 167 5.83 3.82 3.74
N GLY A 168 7.07 3.40 3.79
CA GLY A 168 7.76 2.75 2.66
C GLY A 168 7.41 1.27 2.50
N GLY A 169 7.76 0.70 1.35
CA GLY A 169 7.64 -0.73 1.05
C GLY A 169 6.23 -1.29 1.26
N ALA A 170 6.14 -2.48 1.86
CA ALA A 170 4.86 -3.17 2.08
C ALA A 170 3.89 -2.35 2.95
N THR A 171 4.38 -1.62 3.97
CA THR A 171 3.52 -0.83 4.86
C THR A 171 2.70 0.21 4.10
N GLY A 172 3.32 0.93 3.17
CA GLY A 172 2.62 1.91 2.33
C GLY A 172 1.65 1.25 1.35
N GLN A 173 2.00 0.11 0.76
CA GLN A 173 1.09 -0.65 -0.11
C GLN A 173 -0.18 -1.10 0.65
N TYR A 174 -0.01 -1.64 1.86
CA TYR A 174 -1.14 -2.02 2.72
C TYR A 174 -1.95 -0.80 3.16
N PHE A 175 -1.28 0.30 3.50
CA PHE A 175 -1.97 1.55 3.84
C PHE A 175 -2.89 2.00 2.69
N LEU A 176 -2.37 2.13 1.47
CA LEU A 176 -3.16 2.54 0.31
C LEU A 176 -4.36 1.61 0.08
N ARG A 177 -4.13 0.29 0.16
CA ARG A 177 -5.16 -0.73 0.01
C ARG A 177 -6.26 -0.59 1.07
N PHE A 178 -5.92 -0.48 2.34
CA PHE A 178 -6.89 -0.38 3.44
C PHE A 178 -7.57 0.99 3.49
N ALA A 179 -6.90 2.03 3.05
CA ALA A 179 -7.51 3.35 2.84
C ALA A 179 -8.60 3.33 1.76
N GLY A 180 -8.56 2.37 0.83
CA GLY A 180 -9.53 2.22 -0.26
C GLY A 180 -9.04 2.78 -1.59
N TRP A 181 -7.74 3.09 -1.74
CA TRP A 181 -7.12 3.36 -3.03
C TRP A 181 -6.92 2.06 -3.81
N ASP A 182 -7.01 2.09 -5.14
CA ASP A 182 -6.90 0.89 -6.00
C ASP A 182 -5.45 0.37 -6.07
N ALA A 183 -4.90 -0.04 -4.92
CA ALA A 183 -3.51 -0.41 -4.75
C ALA A 183 -3.24 -1.90 -5.04
N TRP A 184 -2.18 -2.19 -5.78
CA TRP A 184 -1.59 -3.53 -5.83
C TRP A 184 -0.58 -3.72 -4.68
N ILE A 185 -0.39 -4.99 -4.26
CA ILE A 185 0.56 -5.38 -3.20
C ILE A 185 1.50 -6.43 -3.77
N THR A 186 2.82 -6.21 -3.61
CA THR A 186 3.87 -7.17 -3.98
C THR A 186 4.15 -8.12 -2.82
N SER A 187 3.14 -8.94 -2.45
CA SER A 187 3.36 -10.04 -1.51
C SER A 187 4.23 -11.13 -2.15
N ALA A 188 4.76 -12.06 -1.34
CA ALA A 188 5.57 -13.17 -1.85
C ALA A 188 4.85 -13.95 -2.96
N HIS A 189 3.55 -14.26 -2.79
CA HIS A 189 2.77 -14.95 -3.82
C HIS A 189 2.59 -14.09 -5.08
N VAL A 190 2.33 -12.79 -4.95
CA VAL A 190 2.25 -11.88 -6.11
C VAL A 190 3.57 -11.83 -6.85
N CYS A 191 4.69 -11.70 -6.13
CA CYS A 191 6.01 -11.70 -6.77
C CYS A 191 6.34 -13.03 -7.46
N ALA A 192 5.96 -14.17 -6.87
CA ALA A 192 6.11 -15.49 -7.50
C ALA A 192 5.27 -15.61 -8.78
N ALA A 193 4.01 -15.13 -8.76
CA ALA A 193 3.18 -15.07 -9.96
C ALA A 193 3.81 -14.18 -11.03
N LEU A 194 4.25 -12.97 -10.67
CA LEU A 194 4.90 -12.03 -11.59
C LEU A 194 6.21 -12.60 -12.21
N GLN A 195 6.96 -13.38 -11.43
CA GLN A 195 8.13 -14.09 -11.94
C GLN A 195 7.73 -15.18 -12.94
N ARG A 196 6.71 -15.99 -12.61
CA ARG A 196 6.17 -17.02 -13.53
C ARG A 196 5.71 -16.40 -14.86
N GLU A 197 5.07 -15.23 -14.80
CA GLU A 197 4.60 -14.50 -15.99
C GLU A 197 5.72 -13.74 -16.73
N GLY A 198 6.97 -13.83 -16.26
CA GLY A 198 8.12 -13.19 -16.91
C GLY A 198 8.19 -11.66 -16.72
N VAL A 199 7.43 -11.11 -15.77
CA VAL A 199 7.45 -9.69 -15.39
C VAL A 199 8.64 -9.37 -14.48
N LEU A 200 9.02 -10.32 -13.62
CA LEU A 200 10.16 -10.22 -12.72
C LEU A 200 11.18 -11.31 -12.99
N ASP A 201 12.47 -10.98 -12.95
CA ASP A 201 13.56 -11.96 -13.01
C ASP A 201 13.72 -12.72 -11.69
N LYS A 202 13.38 -12.08 -10.56
CA LYS A 202 13.45 -12.62 -9.21
C LYS A 202 12.11 -12.43 -8.51
N PRO A 203 11.76 -13.28 -7.50
CA PRO A 203 10.48 -13.20 -6.79
C PRO A 203 10.44 -12.03 -5.79
N GLU A 204 10.95 -10.86 -6.19
CA GLU A 204 10.98 -9.63 -5.40
C GLU A 204 10.94 -8.39 -6.32
N ALA A 205 10.28 -7.32 -5.87
CA ALA A 205 10.13 -6.07 -6.62
C ALA A 205 10.80 -4.90 -5.88
N THR A 206 12.09 -5.03 -5.54
CA THR A 206 12.82 -4.06 -4.71
C THR A 206 13.52 -2.98 -5.52
N SER A 207 14.02 -3.30 -6.71
CA SER A 207 14.69 -2.33 -7.59
C SER A 207 13.68 -1.39 -8.27
N LYS A 208 14.15 -0.20 -8.67
CA LYS A 208 13.34 0.77 -9.42
C LYS A 208 12.79 0.16 -10.72
N GLY A 209 13.62 -0.59 -11.45
CA GLY A 209 13.22 -1.28 -12.68
C GLY A 209 12.15 -2.35 -12.43
N ALA A 210 12.34 -3.19 -11.40
CA ALA A 210 11.37 -4.21 -11.03
C ALA A 210 10.02 -3.61 -10.62
N ARG A 211 10.02 -2.54 -9.81
CA ARG A 211 8.77 -1.83 -9.43
C ARG A 211 8.05 -1.28 -10.67
N LYS A 212 8.80 -0.67 -11.60
CA LYS A 212 8.23 -0.17 -12.85
C LYS A 212 7.63 -1.30 -13.70
N ALA A 213 8.31 -2.41 -13.84
CA ALA A 213 7.81 -3.57 -14.58
C ALA A 213 6.49 -4.11 -13.97
N VAL A 214 6.40 -4.16 -12.64
CA VAL A 214 5.16 -4.53 -11.95
C VAL A 214 4.03 -3.55 -12.24
N GLN A 215 4.27 -2.25 -12.14
CA GLN A 215 3.25 -1.22 -12.42
C GLN A 215 2.77 -1.31 -13.88
N ASP A 216 3.70 -1.39 -14.83
CA ASP A 216 3.38 -1.49 -16.25
C ASP A 216 2.53 -2.74 -16.56
N ALA A 217 2.89 -3.90 -15.96
CA ALA A 217 2.16 -5.15 -16.16
C ALA A 217 0.74 -5.09 -15.56
N ILE A 218 0.60 -4.59 -14.33
CA ILE A 218 -0.70 -4.49 -13.67
C ILE A 218 -1.61 -3.48 -14.39
N ASN A 219 -1.05 -2.37 -14.88
CA ASN A 219 -1.81 -1.40 -15.68
C ASN A 219 -2.28 -2.03 -17.01
N ALA A 220 -1.40 -2.75 -17.71
CA ALA A 220 -1.77 -3.42 -18.94
C ALA A 220 -2.86 -4.49 -18.74
N TRP A 221 -2.80 -5.27 -17.66
CA TRP A 221 -3.87 -6.21 -17.31
C TRP A 221 -5.17 -5.51 -16.89
N HIS A 222 -5.07 -4.36 -16.21
CA HIS A 222 -6.24 -3.53 -15.92
C HIS A 222 -6.94 -3.08 -17.22
N ASP A 223 -6.16 -2.60 -18.19
CA ASP A 223 -6.67 -2.17 -19.51
C ASP A 223 -7.26 -3.34 -20.31
N GLU A 224 -6.68 -4.56 -20.17
CA GLU A 224 -7.17 -5.79 -20.84
C GLU A 224 -8.50 -6.27 -20.26
N CYS A 225 -8.61 -6.35 -18.93
CA CYS A 225 -9.72 -7.06 -18.28
C CYS A 225 -10.73 -6.16 -17.56
N GLY A 226 -10.44 -4.87 -17.37
CA GLY A 226 -11.30 -3.90 -16.68
C GLY A 226 -11.42 -4.11 -15.16
N LEU A 227 -10.69 -5.08 -14.57
CA LEU A 227 -10.73 -5.33 -13.13
C LEU A 227 -9.87 -4.31 -12.39
N PRO A 228 -10.24 -3.90 -11.15
CA PRO A 228 -9.41 -3.06 -10.31
C PRO A 228 -8.00 -3.66 -10.10
N ARG A 229 -6.97 -2.80 -10.04
CA ARG A 229 -5.57 -3.21 -9.81
C ARG A 229 -5.39 -3.97 -8.50
N ALA A 230 -6.13 -3.57 -7.47
CA ALA A 230 -6.21 -4.27 -6.21
C ALA A 230 -6.70 -5.72 -6.38
N GLN A 231 -7.73 -5.92 -7.20
CA GLN A 231 -8.29 -7.23 -7.50
C GLN A 231 -7.33 -8.08 -8.35
N ILE A 232 -6.71 -7.48 -9.38
CA ILE A 232 -5.68 -8.13 -10.20
C ILE A 232 -4.55 -8.66 -9.31
N SER A 233 -4.01 -7.80 -8.42
CA SER A 233 -2.98 -8.20 -7.46
C SER A 233 -3.43 -9.38 -6.58
N ARG A 234 -4.69 -9.42 -6.16
CA ARG A 234 -5.22 -10.54 -5.37
C ARG A 234 -5.35 -11.82 -6.20
N LEU A 235 -5.82 -11.72 -7.45
CA LEU A 235 -5.93 -12.86 -8.37
C LEU A 235 -4.55 -13.44 -8.72
N LEU A 236 -3.53 -12.60 -8.90
CA LEU A 236 -2.13 -13.06 -9.03
C LEU A 236 -1.70 -13.89 -7.82
N ALA A 237 -1.98 -13.42 -6.58
CA ALA A 237 -1.67 -14.18 -5.39
C ALA A 237 -2.40 -15.54 -5.33
N LEU A 238 -3.67 -15.58 -5.75
CA LEU A 238 -4.48 -16.80 -5.77
C LEU A 238 -4.09 -17.77 -6.90
N SER A 239 -3.32 -17.31 -7.90
CA SER A 239 -2.86 -18.15 -9.00
C SER A 239 -1.59 -18.96 -8.70
N VAL A 240 -1.06 -18.86 -7.51
CA VAL A 240 0.17 -19.57 -7.08
C VAL A 240 -0.17 -20.82 -6.24
N GLY A 241 -1.36 -20.95 -5.70
CA GLY A 241 -1.82 -22.06 -4.86
C GLY A 241 -1.56 -21.79 -3.39
#